data_d60eb6232fdd8062a15e8c887e251349
#
_entry.id   d60eb6232fdd8062a15e8c887e251349
#
_cell.length_a   1.000
_cell.length_b   1.000
_cell.length_c   1.000
_cell.angle_alpha   90.00
_cell.angle_beta   90.00
_cell.angle_gamma   90.00
#
_symmetry.space_group_name_H-M   'P 1'
#
loop_
_entity.id
_entity.type
_entity.pdbx_description
1 polymer ?
#
loop_
_entity_poly.entity_id
_entity_poly.type
_entity_poly.pdbx_seq_one_letter_code
_entity_poly.pdbx_strand_id
1 'polypeptide(L)'
;MNQENSIVTRSDLCRRIESLPQVNIGHYPTPLEPCPRLSEALGGPKIYIKREDCSGVAFGGNKIRQLTFTIGEAMYQGADTIVHGATAQSNHCRQAAAVAAQLGLKCYLRLSRDHKSFVQGNLLLGHLTGANVELVDAPFGPELDVVK
;
A
#
# COMPACT_ATOMS: atom_id res chain seq x y z
N MET A 1 24.42 6.02 32.59
CA MET A 1 23.00 5.64 32.55
C MET A 1 22.93 4.48 31.57
N ASN A 2 22.87 3.24 32.05
CA ASN A 2 22.74 2.05 31.21
C ASN A 2 21.31 2.01 30.63
N GLN A 3 21.17 2.24 29.31
CA GLN A 3 19.97 1.78 28.62
C GLN A 3 20.06 0.24 28.58
N GLU A 4 19.31 -0.42 29.44
CA GLU A 4 19.05 -1.85 29.30
C GLU A 4 18.40 -2.06 27.93
N ASN A 5 19.13 -2.71 27.03
CA ASN A 5 18.60 -3.24 25.78
C ASN A 5 17.58 -4.34 26.14
N SER A 6 16.39 -3.96 26.57
CA SER A 6 15.31 -4.91 26.78
C SER A 6 14.91 -5.49 25.42
N ILE A 7 15.17 -6.77 25.23
CA ILE A 7 14.72 -7.50 24.04
C ILE A 7 13.20 -7.41 23.98
N VAL A 8 12.67 -6.71 22.96
CA VAL A 8 11.23 -6.60 22.76
C VAL A 8 10.68 -7.98 22.44
N THR A 9 9.78 -8.50 23.27
CA THR A 9 9.14 -9.79 23.03
C THR A 9 8.12 -9.69 21.89
N ARG A 10 7.79 -10.85 21.28
CA ARG A 10 6.73 -10.90 20.25
C ARG A 10 5.40 -10.37 20.79
N SER A 11 5.04 -10.70 22.02
CA SER A 11 3.78 -10.24 22.65
C SER A 11 3.77 -8.72 22.85
N ASP A 12 4.90 -8.12 23.22
CA ASP A 12 5.02 -6.68 23.39
C ASP A 12 4.89 -5.97 22.02
N LEU A 13 5.51 -6.53 20.99
CA LEU A 13 5.39 -6.00 19.64
C LEU A 13 3.95 -6.07 19.13
N CYS A 14 3.28 -7.21 19.28
CA CYS A 14 1.88 -7.36 18.90
C CYS A 14 0.99 -6.33 19.61
N ARG A 15 1.13 -6.18 20.91
CA ARG A 15 0.36 -5.22 21.71
C ARG A 15 0.59 -3.77 21.24
N ARG A 16 1.84 -3.40 20.92
CA ARG A 16 2.17 -2.06 20.41
C ARG A 16 1.54 -1.82 19.03
N ILE A 17 1.58 -2.82 18.15
CA ILE A 17 0.96 -2.72 16.82
C ILE A 17 -0.58 -2.62 16.93
N GLU A 18 -1.18 -3.44 17.79
CA GLU A 18 -2.63 -3.45 18.02
C GLU A 18 -3.15 -2.15 18.64
N SER A 19 -2.30 -1.41 19.37
CA SER A 19 -2.67 -0.11 19.95
C SER A 19 -2.61 1.06 18.95
N LEU A 20 -2.06 0.88 17.77
CA LEU A 20 -2.03 1.92 16.75
C LEU A 20 -3.41 2.11 16.09
N PRO A 21 -3.80 3.34 15.73
CA PRO A 21 -4.99 3.57 14.93
C PRO A 21 -4.97 2.76 13.64
N GLN A 22 -6.07 2.07 13.33
CA GLN A 22 -6.17 1.17 12.19
C GLN A 22 -7.53 1.31 11.51
N VAL A 23 -7.57 1.11 10.19
CA VAL A 23 -8.81 0.95 9.44
C VAL A 23 -8.92 -0.48 8.90
N ASN A 24 -10.10 -1.06 8.97
CA ASN A 24 -10.32 -2.43 8.45
C ASN A 24 -10.62 -2.37 6.96
N ILE A 25 -9.58 -2.51 6.13
CA ILE A 25 -9.65 -2.36 4.68
C ILE A 25 -9.17 -3.58 3.89
N GLY A 26 -8.74 -4.64 4.53
CA GLY A 26 -8.19 -5.82 3.86
C GLY A 26 -8.73 -7.13 4.37
N HIS A 27 -8.54 -8.18 3.59
CA HIS A 27 -8.89 -9.55 3.97
C HIS A 27 -7.65 -10.26 4.54
N TYR A 28 -7.68 -10.57 5.81
CA TYR A 28 -6.56 -11.20 6.52
C TYR A 28 -7.01 -12.40 7.35
N PRO A 29 -6.14 -13.40 7.55
CA PRO A 29 -4.79 -13.53 7.00
C PRO A 29 -4.79 -13.90 5.51
N THR A 30 -3.85 -13.34 4.73
CA THR A 30 -3.64 -13.80 3.35
C THR A 30 -2.96 -15.18 3.36
N PRO A 31 -3.23 -16.06 2.38
CA PRO A 31 -2.64 -17.39 2.34
C PRO A 31 -1.10 -17.38 2.27
N LEU A 32 -0.49 -18.44 2.77
CA LEU A 32 0.92 -18.77 2.56
C LEU A 32 0.98 -20.14 1.88
N GLU A 33 1.27 -20.15 0.58
CA GLU A 33 1.17 -21.34 -0.27
C GLU A 33 2.56 -21.91 -0.55
N PRO A 34 2.78 -23.23 -0.36
CA PRO A 34 4.02 -23.88 -0.74
C PRO A 34 4.14 -23.98 -2.27
N CYS A 35 5.37 -23.87 -2.80
CA CYS A 35 5.69 -24.03 -4.21
C CYS A 35 6.57 -25.28 -4.41
N PRO A 36 6.03 -26.51 -4.29
CA PRO A 36 6.83 -27.74 -4.28
C PRO A 36 7.60 -27.94 -5.59
N ARG A 37 6.96 -27.75 -6.73
CA ARG A 37 7.62 -27.91 -8.05
C ARG A 37 8.76 -26.91 -8.26
N LEU A 38 8.61 -25.68 -7.82
CA LEU A 38 9.67 -24.65 -7.91
C LEU A 38 10.80 -24.98 -6.95
N SER A 39 10.50 -25.42 -5.73
CA SER A 39 11.48 -25.85 -4.74
C SER A 39 12.33 -27.02 -5.26
N GLU A 40 11.68 -28.01 -5.87
CA GLU A 40 12.35 -29.17 -6.47
C GLU A 40 13.23 -28.77 -7.67
N ALA A 41 12.70 -27.96 -8.58
CA ALA A 41 13.42 -27.53 -9.77
C ALA A 41 14.70 -26.71 -9.45
N LEU A 42 14.68 -25.96 -8.35
CA LEU A 42 15.84 -25.17 -7.90
C LEU A 42 16.78 -25.93 -6.99
N GLY A 43 16.41 -27.11 -6.48
CA GLY A 43 17.26 -27.94 -5.62
C GLY A 43 17.72 -27.29 -4.32
N GLY A 44 16.97 -26.27 -3.86
CA GLY A 44 17.33 -25.44 -2.72
C GLY A 44 16.32 -25.54 -1.56
N PRO A 45 16.17 -24.47 -0.76
CA PRO A 45 15.23 -24.43 0.35
C PRO A 45 13.79 -24.50 -0.13
N LYS A 46 12.86 -24.85 0.77
CA LYS A 46 11.42 -24.82 0.49
C LYS A 46 10.97 -23.38 0.22
N ILE A 47 10.31 -23.19 -0.92
CA ILE A 47 9.80 -21.89 -1.37
C ILE A 47 8.31 -21.78 -1.08
N TYR A 48 7.89 -20.65 -0.57
CA TYR A 48 6.50 -20.31 -0.29
C TYR A 48 6.15 -18.96 -0.90
N ILE A 49 4.91 -18.80 -1.33
CA ILE A 49 4.36 -17.52 -1.79
C ILE A 49 3.38 -17.00 -0.73
N LYS A 50 3.66 -15.80 -0.22
CA LYS A 50 2.70 -15.04 0.58
C LYS A 50 1.77 -14.31 -0.38
N ARG A 51 0.48 -14.72 -0.41
CA ARG A 51 -0.52 -14.28 -1.37
C ARG A 51 -1.09 -12.90 -1.00
N GLU A 52 -0.29 -11.85 -1.14
CA GLU A 52 -0.77 -10.48 -0.89
C GLU A 52 -1.75 -9.98 -1.97
N ASP A 53 -1.80 -10.61 -3.12
CA ASP A 53 -2.82 -10.44 -4.14
C ASP A 53 -4.22 -10.79 -3.62
N CYS A 54 -4.34 -11.63 -2.60
CA CYS A 54 -5.60 -12.01 -1.94
C CYS A 54 -6.03 -11.01 -0.84
N SER A 55 -5.38 -9.87 -0.68
CA SER A 55 -5.73 -8.88 0.34
C SER A 55 -7.06 -8.12 0.08
N GLY A 56 -7.67 -8.30 -1.08
CA GLY A 56 -9.07 -7.96 -1.36
C GLY A 56 -9.33 -6.58 -1.96
N VAL A 57 -8.49 -5.57 -1.75
CA VAL A 57 -8.74 -4.21 -2.23
C VAL A 57 -8.09 -3.99 -3.60
N ALA A 58 -8.89 -3.62 -4.60
CA ALA A 58 -8.44 -3.25 -5.94
C ALA A 58 -7.36 -4.20 -6.49
N PHE A 59 -7.69 -5.47 -6.62
CA PHE A 59 -6.81 -6.57 -7.05
C PHE A 59 -5.67 -6.89 -6.07
N GLY A 60 -5.80 -6.51 -4.81
CA GLY A 60 -4.87 -6.86 -3.75
C GLY A 60 -3.49 -6.20 -3.86
N GLY A 61 -2.60 -6.64 -3.01
CA GLY A 61 -1.20 -6.20 -2.94
C GLY A 61 -0.77 -5.82 -1.53
N ASN A 62 0.54 -5.84 -1.29
CA ASN A 62 1.12 -5.65 0.03
C ASN A 62 0.95 -4.24 0.63
N LYS A 63 0.62 -3.22 -0.19
CA LYS A 63 0.49 -1.84 0.28
C LYS A 63 -0.72 -1.63 1.18
N ILE A 64 -1.74 -2.48 1.10
CA ILE A 64 -2.89 -2.46 2.01
C ILE A 64 -2.46 -2.59 3.47
N ARG A 65 -1.44 -3.41 3.78
CA ARG A 65 -0.91 -3.53 5.14
C ARG A 65 -0.38 -2.21 5.70
N GLN A 66 0.31 -1.44 4.86
CA GLN A 66 0.78 -0.11 5.23
C GLN A 66 -0.39 0.87 5.36
N LEU A 67 -1.30 0.87 4.37
CA LEU A 67 -2.44 1.77 4.32
C LEU A 67 -3.40 1.57 5.51
N THR A 68 -3.53 0.35 6.04
CA THR A 68 -4.28 0.06 7.27
C THR A 68 -3.88 1.01 8.41
N PHE A 69 -2.59 1.24 8.60
CA PHE A 69 -2.09 2.09 9.69
C PHE A 69 -1.98 3.56 9.28
N THR A 70 -1.44 3.86 8.10
CA THR A 70 -1.22 5.25 7.70
C THR A 70 -2.54 6.00 7.51
N ILE A 71 -3.56 5.35 6.94
CA ILE A 71 -4.88 5.94 6.79
C ILE A 71 -5.64 5.89 8.13
N GLY A 72 -5.45 4.84 8.93
CA GLY A 72 -6.00 4.78 10.29
C GLY A 72 -5.55 5.98 11.13
N GLU A 73 -4.25 6.27 11.13
CA GLU A 73 -3.69 7.44 11.82
C GLU A 73 -4.22 8.75 11.25
N ALA A 74 -4.24 8.90 9.92
CA ALA A 74 -4.72 10.12 9.28
C ALA A 74 -6.20 10.40 9.63
N MET A 75 -7.06 9.39 9.59
CA MET A 75 -8.47 9.53 9.97
C MET A 75 -8.64 9.80 11.47
N TYR A 76 -7.82 9.21 12.32
CA TYR A 76 -7.80 9.51 13.75
C TYR A 76 -7.49 11.00 14.01
N GLN A 77 -6.63 11.60 13.18
CA GLN A 77 -6.31 13.03 13.21
C GLN A 77 -7.34 13.90 12.47
N GLY A 78 -8.42 13.34 11.92
CA GLY A 78 -9.48 14.08 11.25
C GLY A 78 -9.23 14.39 9.78
N ALA A 79 -8.28 13.71 9.13
CA ALA A 79 -8.06 13.86 7.68
C ALA A 79 -9.26 13.33 6.87
N ASP A 80 -9.66 14.07 5.84
CA ASP A 80 -10.71 13.74 4.89
C ASP A 80 -10.20 13.50 3.46
N THR A 81 -8.91 13.71 3.26
CA THR A 81 -8.28 13.73 1.94
C THR A 81 -6.95 13.00 1.94
N ILE A 82 -6.73 12.17 0.93
CA ILE A 82 -5.46 11.51 0.65
C ILE A 82 -4.81 12.24 -0.53
N VAL A 83 -3.56 12.67 -0.37
CA VAL A 83 -2.71 13.19 -1.44
C VAL A 83 -1.51 12.28 -1.57
N HIS A 84 -1.23 11.78 -2.77
CA HIS A 84 -0.12 10.85 -2.98
C HIS A 84 0.53 11.04 -4.34
N GLY A 85 1.88 10.95 -4.36
CA GLY A 85 2.70 11.07 -5.56
C GLY A 85 3.49 9.79 -5.85
N ALA A 86 3.57 9.41 -7.13
CA ALA A 86 4.40 8.29 -7.58
C ALA A 86 4.49 8.25 -9.12
N THR A 87 5.00 7.14 -9.69
CA THR A 87 4.90 6.85 -11.12
C THR A 87 3.46 6.45 -11.50
N ALA A 88 3.11 6.65 -12.79
CA ALA A 88 1.77 6.38 -13.31
C ALA A 88 1.25 4.95 -13.06
N GLN A 89 2.15 3.96 -12.96
CA GLN A 89 1.80 2.56 -12.71
C GLN A 89 2.04 2.12 -11.26
N SER A 90 2.02 3.05 -10.31
CA SER A 90 2.23 2.74 -8.89
C SER A 90 1.12 1.85 -8.31
N ASN A 91 1.50 0.71 -7.75
CA ASN A 91 0.61 -0.14 -6.96
C ASN A 91 0.12 0.57 -5.68
N HIS A 92 0.94 1.47 -5.11
CA HIS A 92 0.57 2.20 -3.90
C HIS A 92 -0.54 3.21 -4.20
N CYS A 93 -0.39 4.02 -5.25
CA CYS A 93 -1.40 4.99 -5.66
C CYS A 93 -2.73 4.33 -5.99
N ARG A 94 -2.72 3.22 -6.74
CA ARG A 94 -3.92 2.44 -7.04
C ARG A 94 -4.65 1.99 -5.77
N GLN A 95 -3.91 1.40 -4.83
CA GLN A 95 -4.50 0.91 -3.59
C GLN A 95 -4.96 2.06 -2.68
N ALA A 96 -4.21 3.16 -2.60
CA ALA A 96 -4.62 4.35 -1.86
C ALA A 96 -5.93 4.95 -2.42
N ALA A 97 -6.05 5.05 -3.74
CA ALA A 97 -7.28 5.52 -4.39
C ALA A 97 -8.48 4.63 -4.08
N ALA A 98 -8.31 3.31 -4.15
CA ALA A 98 -9.37 2.35 -3.85
C ALA A 98 -9.78 2.39 -2.36
N VAL A 99 -8.82 2.52 -1.45
CA VAL A 99 -9.10 2.68 -0.02
C VAL A 99 -9.80 4.00 0.26
N ALA A 100 -9.39 5.09 -0.39
CA ALA A 100 -10.09 6.38 -0.27
C ALA A 100 -11.55 6.25 -0.69
N ALA A 101 -11.82 5.62 -1.83
CA ALA A 101 -13.19 5.37 -2.31
C ALA A 101 -14.00 4.51 -1.32
N GLN A 102 -13.40 3.46 -0.77
CA GLN A 102 -14.05 2.59 0.23
C GLN A 102 -14.42 3.33 1.52
N LEU A 103 -13.58 4.28 1.95
CA LEU A 103 -13.75 5.02 3.19
C LEU A 103 -14.47 6.38 3.02
N GLY A 104 -14.83 6.75 1.79
CA GLY A 104 -15.48 8.04 1.51
C GLY A 104 -14.54 9.25 1.59
N LEU A 105 -13.22 9.03 1.46
CA LEU A 105 -12.21 10.09 1.47
C LEU A 105 -12.00 10.64 0.06
N LYS A 106 -11.62 11.91 -0.04
CA LYS A 106 -11.11 12.48 -1.28
C LYS A 106 -9.73 11.91 -1.59
N CYS A 107 -9.40 11.73 -2.87
CA CYS A 107 -8.09 11.26 -3.29
C CYS A 107 -7.55 12.09 -4.45
N TYR A 108 -6.33 12.59 -4.28
CA TYR A 108 -5.57 13.31 -5.30
C TYR A 108 -4.26 12.58 -5.57
N LEU A 109 -4.07 12.16 -6.82
CA LEU A 109 -2.88 11.46 -7.27
C LEU A 109 -2.11 12.35 -8.24
N ARG A 110 -0.89 12.72 -7.87
CA ARG A 110 0.04 13.40 -8.75
C ARG A 110 1.08 12.40 -9.24
N LEU A 111 0.98 12.03 -10.52
CA LEU A 111 1.72 10.90 -11.07
C LEU A 111 2.70 11.34 -12.13
N SER A 112 3.95 10.89 -12.00
CA SER A 112 4.96 11.03 -13.03
C SER A 112 4.57 10.25 -14.28
N ARG A 113 4.50 10.93 -15.41
CA ARG A 113 4.29 10.32 -16.72
C ARG A 113 5.58 9.68 -17.18
N ASP A 114 5.54 8.42 -17.60
CA ASP A 114 6.57 7.84 -18.44
C ASP A 114 6.20 8.06 -19.93
N HIS A 115 7.18 7.92 -20.81
CA HIS A 115 7.00 8.17 -22.25
C HIS A 115 5.93 7.31 -22.94
N LYS A 116 5.33 6.34 -22.24
CA LYS A 116 4.34 5.37 -22.72
C LYS A 116 3.09 5.30 -21.83
N SER A 117 2.79 6.36 -21.08
CA SER A 117 1.64 6.37 -20.16
C SER A 117 0.31 6.45 -20.92
N PHE A 118 -0.16 5.31 -21.41
CA PHE A 118 -1.56 5.14 -21.78
C PHE A 118 -2.41 4.97 -20.52
N VAL A 119 -3.70 5.35 -20.58
CA VAL A 119 -4.66 5.13 -19.51
C VAL A 119 -5.01 3.64 -19.45
N GLN A 120 -4.17 2.87 -18.75
CA GLN A 120 -4.29 1.42 -18.56
C GLN A 120 -3.72 1.00 -17.20
N GLY A 121 -3.93 -0.24 -16.81
CA GLY A 121 -3.36 -0.80 -15.58
C GLY A 121 -3.72 0.02 -14.33
N ASN A 122 -2.73 0.31 -13.49
CA ASN A 122 -2.94 1.04 -12.25
C ASN A 122 -3.43 2.47 -12.44
N LEU A 123 -3.01 3.15 -13.52
CA LEU A 123 -3.50 4.49 -13.85
C LEU A 123 -5.01 4.47 -14.15
N LEU A 124 -5.47 3.52 -14.96
CA LEU A 124 -6.89 3.34 -15.24
C LEU A 124 -7.68 3.05 -13.97
N LEU A 125 -7.17 2.18 -13.10
CA LEU A 125 -7.83 1.86 -11.83
C LEU A 125 -7.91 3.07 -10.89
N GLY A 126 -6.90 3.94 -10.88
CA GLY A 126 -6.95 5.21 -10.15
C GLY A 126 -8.14 6.09 -10.61
N HIS A 127 -8.34 6.22 -11.92
CA HIS A 127 -9.50 6.94 -12.47
C HIS A 127 -10.83 6.26 -12.13
N LEU A 128 -10.92 4.93 -12.32
CA LEU A 128 -12.14 4.17 -12.05
C LEU A 128 -12.58 4.21 -10.58
N THR A 129 -11.63 4.37 -9.65
CA THR A 129 -11.92 4.54 -8.22
C THR A 129 -12.27 5.97 -7.82
N GLY A 130 -12.35 6.89 -8.79
CA GLY A 130 -12.77 8.28 -8.54
C GLY A 130 -11.67 9.20 -8.02
N ALA A 131 -10.41 8.81 -8.07
CA ALA A 131 -9.32 9.70 -7.70
C ALA A 131 -9.15 10.84 -8.71
N ASN A 132 -8.83 12.04 -8.21
CA ASN A 132 -8.38 13.14 -9.05
C ASN A 132 -6.92 12.87 -9.46
N VAL A 133 -6.69 12.58 -10.74
CA VAL A 133 -5.37 12.20 -11.24
C VAL A 133 -4.78 13.32 -12.08
N GLU A 134 -3.62 13.82 -11.67
CA GLU A 134 -2.76 14.72 -12.42
C GLU A 134 -1.54 13.96 -12.94
N LEU A 135 -1.34 13.96 -14.27
CA LEU A 135 -0.12 13.43 -14.88
C LEU A 135 0.84 14.58 -15.16
N VAL A 136 2.05 14.48 -14.62
CA VAL A 136 3.11 15.49 -14.77
C VAL A 136 4.31 14.92 -15.53
N ASP A 137 4.88 15.74 -16.41
CA ASP A 137 6.08 15.41 -17.18
C ASP A 137 7.34 15.73 -16.34
N ALA A 138 7.41 15.13 -15.14
CA ALA A 138 8.54 15.25 -14.23
C ALA A 138 8.96 13.86 -13.76
N PRO A 139 10.27 13.62 -13.52
CA PRO A 139 10.71 12.35 -12.96
C PRO A 139 10.13 12.16 -11.54
N PHE A 140 9.97 10.90 -11.15
CA PHE A 140 9.61 10.59 -9.76
C PHE A 140 10.75 11.03 -8.83
N GLY A 141 10.46 11.95 -7.91
CA GLY A 141 11.44 12.52 -7.00
C GLY A 141 10.85 13.68 -6.19
N PRO A 142 11.68 14.47 -5.50
CA PRO A 142 11.25 15.59 -4.66
C PRO A 142 10.38 16.62 -5.38
N GLU A 143 10.49 16.73 -6.69
CA GLU A 143 9.66 17.62 -7.51
C GLU A 143 8.19 17.20 -7.57
N LEU A 144 7.87 15.93 -7.30
CA LEU A 144 6.49 15.43 -7.18
C LEU A 144 5.88 15.72 -5.81
N ASP A 145 6.71 15.91 -4.80
CA ASP A 145 6.26 16.13 -3.41
C ASP A 145 5.80 17.58 -3.16
N VAL A 146 5.95 18.48 -4.14
CA VAL A 146 5.54 19.88 -4.01
C VAL A 146 4.03 20.01 -4.26
N VAL A 147 3.23 19.41 -3.40
CA VAL A 147 1.86 19.84 -3.14
C VAL A 147 1.87 20.48 -1.76
N LYS A 148 2.09 21.78 -1.75
CA LYS A 148 1.81 22.61 -0.59
C LYS A 148 0.36 23.06 -0.64
#